data_be6840e030bbd22189268a00383df7ee
#
_entry.id   be6840e030bbd22189268a00383df7ee
#
_cell.length_a   1.000
_cell.length_b   1.000
_cell.length_c   1.000
_cell.angle_alpha   90.00
_cell.angle_beta   90.00
_cell.angle_gamma   90.00
#
_symmetry.space_group_name_H-M   'P 1'
#
loop_
_entity.id
_entity.type
_entity.pdbx_description
1 polymer ?
#
loop_
_entity_poly.entity_id
_entity_poly.type
_entity_poly.pdbx_seq_one_letter_code
_entity_poly.pdbx_strand_id
1 'polypeptide(L)'
;MRLLALALALSVAGVRAEEVEWQVPFITTPEEVVERMLELAGTRSDDLVADLGSGDGRIVIMAARKFGARGLGIELDQRLVDKSRENARAAGVADRVTLVQGDVLTADFSKASVVTVYLLPGLIGQLQQRFTGELRPGTRIVSHAFGMAGWVPDKTGVIRLSKSHRGQGDESRLYLWVVPADVRGAWRGEGRRFQIEQNYQQIEVDGVRGKLLGNDISWGSFRGRVEGDRISGELDGKPLVLVR
;
A
#
# COMPACT_ATOMS: atom_id res chain seq x y z
N MET A 1 29.43 -52.68 -54.23
CA MET A 1 28.56 -52.59 -53.06
C MET A 1 28.68 -51.16 -52.51
N ARG A 2 27.71 -50.31 -52.74
CA ARG A 2 27.64 -48.95 -52.22
C ARG A 2 26.60 -48.91 -51.08
N LEU A 3 27.08 -48.63 -49.85
CA LEU A 3 26.24 -48.43 -48.70
C LEU A 3 25.65 -47.01 -48.75
N LEU A 4 24.31 -46.89 -48.82
CA LEU A 4 23.57 -45.66 -48.62
C LEU A 4 23.41 -45.47 -47.10
N ALA A 5 23.93 -44.38 -46.55
CA ALA A 5 23.67 -43.94 -45.20
C ALA A 5 22.41 -43.03 -45.25
N LEU A 6 21.34 -43.46 -44.59
CA LEU A 6 20.10 -42.68 -44.40
C LEU A 6 20.25 -41.82 -43.16
N ALA A 7 20.38 -40.50 -43.33
CA ALA A 7 20.43 -39.56 -42.23
C ALA A 7 18.97 -39.21 -41.86
N LEU A 8 18.54 -39.64 -40.65
CA LEU A 8 17.24 -39.29 -40.04
C LEU A 8 17.37 -37.92 -39.36
N ALA A 9 16.80 -36.88 -39.93
CA ALA A 9 16.72 -35.57 -39.29
C ALA A 9 15.55 -35.56 -38.32
N LEU A 10 15.81 -35.59 -37.00
CA LEU A 10 14.81 -35.30 -35.95
C LEU A 10 14.60 -33.77 -35.92
N SER A 11 13.43 -33.34 -36.39
CA SER A 11 12.93 -31.99 -36.17
C SER A 11 12.39 -31.91 -34.72
N VAL A 12 13.13 -31.25 -33.84
CA VAL A 12 12.65 -30.86 -32.53
C VAL A 12 11.66 -29.71 -32.74
N ALA A 13 10.35 -30.02 -32.71
CA ALA A 13 9.32 -29.01 -32.61
C ALA A 13 9.47 -28.30 -31.25
N GLY A 14 9.95 -27.07 -31.28
CA GLY A 14 10.00 -26.23 -30.08
C GLY A 14 8.60 -26.00 -29.56
N VAL A 15 8.29 -26.55 -28.40
CA VAL A 15 7.11 -26.20 -27.62
C VAL A 15 7.30 -24.74 -27.18
N ARG A 16 6.62 -23.82 -27.85
CA ARG A 16 6.47 -22.45 -27.36
C ARG A 16 5.67 -22.56 -26.08
N ALA A 17 6.27 -22.21 -24.94
CA ALA A 17 5.51 -21.94 -23.73
C ALA A 17 4.53 -20.80 -24.07
N GLU A 18 3.23 -21.09 -24.09
CA GLU A 18 2.23 -20.03 -24.06
C GLU A 18 2.44 -19.27 -22.75
N GLU A 19 2.85 -18.01 -22.85
CA GLU A 19 2.78 -17.09 -21.73
C GLU A 19 1.31 -16.99 -21.35
N VAL A 20 0.94 -17.59 -20.22
CA VAL A 20 -0.38 -17.44 -19.62
C VAL A 20 -0.46 -15.98 -19.15
N GLU A 21 -0.98 -15.13 -20.02
CA GLU A 21 -1.26 -13.73 -19.67
C GLU A 21 -2.39 -13.74 -18.64
N TRP A 22 -2.01 -13.62 -17.37
CA TRP A 22 -2.96 -13.47 -16.27
C TRP A 22 -3.65 -12.11 -16.41
N GLN A 23 -4.69 -12.06 -17.24
CA GLN A 23 -5.54 -10.89 -17.32
C GLN A 23 -6.33 -10.76 -16.01
N VAL A 24 -5.83 -9.94 -15.10
CA VAL A 24 -6.62 -9.51 -13.94
C VAL A 24 -7.82 -8.73 -14.50
N PRO A 25 -9.07 -9.16 -14.25
CA PRO A 25 -10.22 -8.43 -14.76
C PRO A 25 -10.20 -6.99 -14.27
N PHE A 26 -10.32 -6.02 -15.17
CA PHE A 26 -10.50 -4.63 -14.79
C PHE A 26 -11.88 -4.46 -14.12
N ILE A 27 -11.87 -4.42 -12.80
CA ILE A 27 -13.06 -4.17 -11.96
C ILE A 27 -12.85 -2.81 -11.29
N THR A 28 -13.72 -1.88 -11.63
CA THR A 28 -13.61 -0.51 -11.12
C THR A 28 -14.14 -0.39 -9.68
N THR A 29 -13.49 0.41 -8.85
CA THR A 29 -14.05 0.82 -7.54
C THR A 29 -15.18 1.83 -7.77
N PRO A 30 -16.38 1.67 -7.18
CA PRO A 30 -17.45 2.66 -7.27
C PRO A 30 -17.01 4.03 -6.72
N GLU A 31 -17.52 5.13 -7.28
CA GLU A 31 -17.11 6.49 -6.87
C GLU A 31 -17.37 6.78 -5.39
N GLU A 32 -18.51 6.32 -4.85
CA GLU A 32 -18.84 6.44 -3.42
C GLU A 32 -17.84 5.69 -2.53
N VAL A 33 -17.28 4.58 -3.02
CA VAL A 33 -16.23 3.82 -2.32
C VAL A 33 -14.89 4.55 -2.41
N VAL A 34 -14.55 5.07 -3.59
CA VAL A 34 -13.33 5.89 -3.79
C VAL A 34 -13.32 7.07 -2.83
N GLU A 35 -14.42 7.80 -2.76
CA GLU A 35 -14.53 8.92 -1.83
C GLU A 35 -14.30 8.48 -0.39
N ARG A 36 -14.94 7.39 0.01
CA ARG A 36 -14.80 6.87 1.37
C ARG A 36 -13.42 6.33 1.68
N MET A 37 -12.71 5.76 0.70
CA MET A 37 -11.30 5.36 0.84
C MET A 37 -10.42 6.58 1.17
N LEU A 38 -10.57 7.66 0.42
CA LEU A 38 -9.82 8.90 0.60
C LEU A 38 -10.15 9.60 1.93
N GLU A 39 -11.42 9.59 2.34
CA GLU A 39 -11.84 10.07 3.66
C GLU A 39 -11.29 9.22 4.80
N LEU A 40 -11.33 7.89 4.68
CA LEU A 40 -10.78 6.97 5.67
C LEU A 40 -9.27 7.16 5.85
N ALA A 41 -8.55 7.44 4.76
CA ALA A 41 -7.15 7.83 4.79
C ALA A 41 -6.93 9.22 5.44
N GLY A 42 -7.96 10.03 5.58
CA GLY A 42 -7.82 11.44 5.99
C GLY A 42 -6.98 12.23 4.99
N THR A 43 -7.24 12.02 3.68
CA THR A 43 -6.51 12.66 2.58
C THR A 43 -6.62 14.17 2.64
N ARG A 44 -5.49 14.87 2.41
CA ARG A 44 -5.37 16.33 2.47
C ARG A 44 -4.64 16.86 1.23
N SER A 45 -4.64 18.17 1.07
CA SER A 45 -4.04 18.87 -0.09
C SER A 45 -2.52 18.76 -0.19
N ASP A 46 -1.84 18.46 0.91
CA ASP A 46 -0.39 18.24 0.98
C ASP A 46 0.01 16.78 0.71
N ASP A 47 -0.96 15.88 0.55
CA ASP A 47 -0.70 14.46 0.28
C ASP A 47 -0.27 14.19 -1.17
N LEU A 48 0.53 13.12 -1.32
CA LEU A 48 0.71 12.38 -2.55
C LEU A 48 -0.01 11.03 -2.43
N VAL A 49 -1.10 10.87 -3.16
CA VAL A 49 -1.87 9.63 -3.22
C VAL A 49 -1.31 8.76 -4.35
N ALA A 50 -0.74 7.61 -4.02
CA ALA A 50 -0.34 6.59 -5.00
C ALA A 50 -1.41 5.51 -5.10
N ASP A 51 -1.94 5.28 -6.30
CA ASP A 51 -2.92 4.23 -6.58
C ASP A 51 -2.26 3.10 -7.37
N LEU A 52 -2.17 1.92 -6.77
CA LEU A 52 -1.49 0.76 -7.33
C LEU A 52 -2.49 -0.13 -8.09
N GLY A 53 -2.33 -0.20 -9.42
CA GLY A 53 -3.33 -0.72 -10.34
C GLY A 53 -4.40 0.31 -10.61
N SER A 54 -4.00 1.51 -11.06
CA SER A 54 -4.87 2.70 -11.07
C SER A 54 -5.99 2.65 -12.11
N GLY A 55 -5.96 1.69 -13.03
CA GLY A 55 -6.99 1.54 -14.04
C GLY A 55 -7.25 2.84 -14.82
N ASP A 56 -8.48 3.31 -14.78
CA ASP A 56 -8.91 4.55 -15.44
C ASP A 56 -8.56 5.85 -14.69
N GLY A 57 -7.81 5.74 -13.58
CA GLY A 57 -7.28 6.85 -12.81
C GLY A 57 -8.27 7.48 -11.81
N ARG A 58 -9.46 6.90 -11.63
CA ARG A 58 -10.56 7.51 -10.86
C ARG A 58 -10.18 7.90 -9.43
N ILE A 59 -9.34 7.12 -8.74
CA ILE A 59 -8.94 7.38 -7.35
C ILE A 59 -8.04 8.60 -7.28
N VAL A 60 -6.97 8.65 -8.06
CA VAL A 60 -6.03 9.80 -8.05
C VAL A 60 -6.66 11.07 -8.62
N ILE A 61 -7.59 10.94 -9.59
CA ILE A 61 -8.36 12.08 -10.12
C ILE A 61 -9.28 12.64 -9.04
N MET A 62 -9.99 11.79 -8.30
CA MET A 62 -10.83 12.23 -7.18
C MET A 62 -10.01 12.86 -6.06
N ALA A 63 -8.85 12.27 -5.71
CA ALA A 63 -7.94 12.82 -4.73
C ALA A 63 -7.50 14.25 -5.11
N ALA A 64 -7.16 14.49 -6.38
CA ALA A 64 -6.79 15.81 -6.85
C ALA A 64 -7.97 16.79 -6.87
N ARG A 65 -9.14 16.36 -7.40
CA ARG A 65 -10.29 17.24 -7.61
C ARG A 65 -10.99 17.61 -6.30
N LYS A 66 -11.20 16.64 -5.40
CA LYS A 66 -12.01 16.82 -4.19
C LYS A 66 -11.17 17.17 -2.97
N PHE A 67 -9.97 16.63 -2.85
CA PHE A 67 -9.10 16.81 -1.68
C PHE A 67 -7.92 17.75 -1.94
N GLY A 68 -7.72 18.18 -3.19
CA GLY A 68 -6.59 19.05 -3.56
C GLY A 68 -5.23 18.35 -3.52
N ALA A 69 -5.20 17.03 -3.34
CA ALA A 69 -3.98 16.24 -3.27
C ALA A 69 -3.26 16.13 -4.62
N ARG A 70 -2.02 15.64 -4.62
CA ARG A 70 -1.36 15.16 -5.83
C ARG A 70 -1.61 13.66 -5.98
N GLY A 71 -1.64 13.18 -7.23
CA GLY A 71 -1.87 11.78 -7.53
C GLY A 71 -0.73 11.15 -8.33
N LEU A 72 -0.44 9.88 -8.03
CA LEU A 72 0.41 8.99 -8.81
C LEU A 72 -0.38 7.72 -9.11
N GLY A 73 -0.79 7.52 -10.35
CA GLY A 73 -1.42 6.26 -10.79
C GLY A 73 -0.41 5.39 -11.51
N ILE A 74 -0.28 4.14 -11.06
CA ILE A 74 0.59 3.13 -11.65
C ILE A 74 -0.30 2.02 -12.21
N GLU A 75 -0.23 1.76 -13.52
CA GLU A 75 -1.07 0.81 -14.22
C GLU A 75 -0.25 0.03 -15.25
N LEU A 76 -0.47 -1.27 -15.34
CA LEU A 76 0.28 -2.14 -16.26
C LEU A 76 -0.22 -2.01 -17.70
N ASP A 77 -1.53 -1.86 -17.90
CA ASP A 77 -2.15 -1.75 -19.22
C ASP A 77 -2.03 -0.34 -19.78
N GLN A 78 -1.23 -0.16 -20.83
CA GLN A 78 -1.03 1.12 -21.50
C GLN A 78 -2.35 1.76 -21.97
N ARG A 79 -3.35 0.95 -22.39
CA ARG A 79 -4.66 1.48 -22.84
C ARG A 79 -5.41 2.14 -21.70
N LEU A 80 -5.31 1.57 -20.48
CA LEU A 80 -5.89 2.17 -19.27
C LEU A 80 -5.13 3.42 -18.84
N VAL A 81 -3.80 3.43 -18.98
CA VAL A 81 -2.99 4.64 -18.72
C VAL A 81 -3.41 5.78 -19.64
N ASP A 82 -3.58 5.52 -20.94
CA ASP A 82 -4.00 6.53 -21.90
C ASP A 82 -5.42 7.03 -21.58
N LYS A 83 -6.33 6.11 -21.22
CA LYS A 83 -7.68 6.44 -20.75
C LYS A 83 -7.67 7.29 -19.48
N SER A 84 -6.82 6.94 -18.50
CA SER A 84 -6.69 7.69 -17.27
C SER A 84 -6.19 9.13 -17.49
N ARG A 85 -5.25 9.31 -18.45
CA ARG A 85 -4.77 10.65 -18.85
C ARG A 85 -5.86 11.50 -19.52
N GLU A 86 -6.72 10.88 -20.36
CA GLU A 86 -7.88 11.55 -20.92
C GLU A 86 -8.85 12.00 -19.81
N ASN A 87 -9.15 11.08 -18.87
CA ASN A 87 -10.03 11.36 -17.74
C ASN A 87 -9.48 12.50 -16.88
N ALA A 88 -8.17 12.54 -16.61
CA ALA A 88 -7.53 13.60 -15.83
C ALA A 88 -7.62 14.97 -16.51
N ARG A 89 -7.43 15.00 -17.86
CA ARG A 89 -7.64 16.23 -18.66
C ARG A 89 -9.10 16.69 -18.62
N ALA A 90 -10.03 15.78 -18.82
CA ALA A 90 -11.47 16.08 -18.77
C ALA A 90 -11.92 16.58 -17.40
N ALA A 91 -11.29 16.08 -16.32
CA ALA A 91 -11.55 16.52 -14.94
C ALA A 91 -10.83 17.83 -14.56
N GLY A 92 -9.96 18.38 -15.42
CA GLY A 92 -9.21 19.61 -15.14
C GLY A 92 -8.12 19.47 -14.08
N VAL A 93 -7.56 18.26 -13.87
CA VAL A 93 -6.54 17.98 -12.84
C VAL A 93 -5.27 17.33 -13.41
N ALA A 94 -5.06 17.41 -14.73
CA ALA A 94 -3.91 16.80 -15.39
C ALA A 94 -2.54 17.33 -14.90
N ASP A 95 -2.48 18.51 -14.36
CA ASP A 95 -1.31 19.13 -13.73
C ASP A 95 -1.00 18.60 -12.32
N ARG A 96 -1.97 17.95 -11.68
CA ARG A 96 -1.87 17.40 -10.31
C ARG A 96 -1.68 15.90 -10.25
N VAL A 97 -1.92 15.19 -11.35
CA VAL A 97 -1.83 13.73 -11.39
C VAL A 97 -0.77 13.26 -12.39
N THR A 98 0.07 12.35 -11.96
CA THR A 98 1.03 11.64 -12.79
C THR A 98 0.51 10.22 -13.03
N LEU A 99 0.39 9.82 -14.30
CA LEU A 99 -0.18 8.53 -14.70
C LEU A 99 0.83 7.81 -15.57
N VAL A 100 1.35 6.70 -15.06
CA VAL A 100 2.46 5.97 -15.66
C VAL A 100 2.11 4.53 -15.94
N GLN A 101 2.64 4.01 -17.05
CA GLN A 101 2.68 2.57 -17.26
C GLN A 101 3.77 1.96 -16.38
N GLY A 102 3.45 0.93 -15.62
CA GLY A 102 4.43 0.26 -14.78
C GLY A 102 3.84 -0.92 -14.02
N ASP A 103 4.74 -1.81 -13.62
CA ASP A 103 4.41 -2.91 -12.72
C ASP A 103 4.50 -2.41 -11.27
N VAL A 104 3.41 -2.55 -10.52
CA VAL A 104 3.31 -2.15 -9.10
C VAL A 104 4.34 -2.85 -8.20
N LEU A 105 4.86 -4.00 -8.63
CA LEU A 105 5.90 -4.72 -7.89
C LEU A 105 7.29 -4.09 -8.00
N THR A 106 7.53 -3.26 -9.03
CA THR A 106 8.85 -2.66 -9.29
C THR A 106 8.83 -1.13 -9.36
N ALA A 107 7.67 -0.52 -9.57
CA ALA A 107 7.52 0.92 -9.67
C ALA A 107 7.83 1.62 -8.34
N ASP A 108 8.36 2.85 -8.39
CA ASP A 108 8.64 3.66 -7.20
C ASP A 108 7.40 4.44 -6.76
N PHE A 109 6.91 4.13 -5.57
CA PHE A 109 5.86 4.86 -4.85
C PHE A 109 6.30 5.30 -3.44
N SER A 110 7.59 5.21 -3.13
CA SER A 110 8.15 5.48 -1.79
C SER A 110 7.88 6.88 -1.24
N LYS A 111 7.58 7.84 -2.13
CA LYS A 111 7.26 9.23 -1.75
C LYS A 111 5.78 9.43 -1.37
N ALA A 112 4.93 8.41 -1.56
CA ALA A 112 3.52 8.51 -1.24
C ALA A 112 3.29 8.73 0.27
N SER A 113 2.31 9.55 0.61
CA SER A 113 1.79 9.71 1.97
C SER A 113 0.45 8.98 2.16
N VAL A 114 -0.21 8.65 1.05
CA VAL A 114 -1.37 7.76 0.99
C VAL A 114 -1.14 6.76 -0.14
N VAL A 115 -1.41 5.48 0.12
CA VAL A 115 -1.41 4.42 -0.88
C VAL A 115 -2.80 3.80 -0.94
N THR A 116 -3.35 3.65 -2.14
CA THR A 116 -4.61 2.95 -2.36
C THR A 116 -4.39 1.69 -3.18
N VAL A 117 -5.11 0.62 -2.83
CA VAL A 117 -5.03 -0.66 -3.52
C VAL A 117 -6.41 -1.30 -3.66
N TYR A 118 -6.71 -1.80 -4.86
CA TYR A 118 -7.78 -2.75 -5.11
C TYR A 118 -7.26 -3.87 -6.01
N LEU A 119 -6.48 -4.75 -5.40
CA LEU A 119 -5.75 -5.82 -6.08
C LEU A 119 -6.09 -7.17 -5.46
N LEU A 120 -5.82 -8.25 -6.18
CA LEU A 120 -6.01 -9.60 -5.67
C LEU A 120 -5.10 -9.88 -4.45
N PRO A 121 -5.54 -10.72 -3.50
CA PRO A 121 -4.80 -11.00 -2.26
C PRO A 121 -3.34 -11.43 -2.47
N GLY A 122 -3.07 -12.23 -3.52
CA GLY A 122 -1.71 -12.68 -3.83
C GLY A 122 -0.76 -11.54 -4.18
N LEU A 123 -1.25 -10.52 -4.91
CA LEU A 123 -0.46 -9.35 -5.28
C LEU A 123 -0.28 -8.39 -4.08
N ILE A 124 -1.34 -8.21 -3.27
CA ILE A 124 -1.25 -7.45 -2.01
C ILE A 124 -0.20 -8.07 -1.08
N GLY A 125 -0.15 -9.41 -0.98
CA GLY A 125 0.85 -10.12 -0.19
C GLY A 125 2.30 -9.85 -0.63
N GLN A 126 2.54 -9.73 -1.93
CA GLN A 126 3.87 -9.36 -2.47
C GLN A 126 4.21 -7.88 -2.18
N LEU A 127 3.24 -6.99 -2.24
CA LEU A 127 3.42 -5.57 -1.94
C LEU A 127 3.63 -5.29 -0.45
N GLN A 128 3.17 -6.16 0.45
CA GLN A 128 3.19 -5.93 1.90
C GLN A 128 4.60 -5.69 2.45
N GLN A 129 5.62 -6.40 1.93
CA GLN A 129 7.02 -6.17 2.31
C GLN A 129 7.52 -4.79 1.85
N ARG A 130 7.11 -4.37 0.64
CA ARG A 130 7.44 -3.05 0.11
C ARG A 130 6.81 -1.93 0.93
N PHE A 131 5.56 -2.13 1.41
CA PHE A 131 4.88 -1.13 2.25
C PHE A 131 5.63 -0.85 3.55
N THR A 132 6.18 -1.88 4.19
CA THR A 132 6.92 -1.69 5.44
C THR A 132 8.39 -1.31 5.25
N GLY A 133 8.98 -1.64 4.09
CA GLY A 133 10.38 -1.39 3.81
C GLY A 133 10.67 -0.09 3.07
N GLU A 134 9.72 0.40 2.26
CA GLU A 134 9.93 1.54 1.37
C GLU A 134 9.13 2.79 1.75
N LEU A 135 7.95 2.61 2.37
CA LEU A 135 7.11 3.72 2.77
C LEU A 135 7.56 4.33 4.11
N ARG A 136 7.41 5.63 4.23
CA ARG A 136 7.74 6.34 5.47
C ARG A 136 6.75 5.99 6.59
N PRO A 137 7.19 5.92 7.85
CA PRO A 137 6.28 5.84 8.99
C PRO A 137 5.24 6.97 8.94
N GLY A 138 3.97 6.61 9.19
CA GLY A 138 2.85 7.52 9.06
C GLY A 138 2.17 7.51 7.67
N THR A 139 2.74 6.86 6.66
CA THR A 139 2.05 6.63 5.38
C THR A 139 0.79 5.80 5.63
N ARG A 140 -0.33 6.22 5.06
CA ARG A 140 -1.64 5.58 5.21
C ARG A 140 -1.93 4.71 4.00
N ILE A 141 -2.23 3.44 4.22
CA ILE A 141 -2.54 2.47 3.17
C ILE A 141 -4.02 2.11 3.29
N VAL A 142 -4.79 2.32 2.24
CA VAL A 142 -6.21 1.93 2.20
C VAL A 142 -6.41 0.87 1.15
N SER A 143 -6.92 -0.28 1.60
CA SER A 143 -7.31 -1.38 0.70
C SER A 143 -8.82 -1.49 0.60
N HIS A 144 -9.29 -1.73 -0.62
CA HIS A 144 -10.66 -2.06 -0.93
C HIS A 144 -10.82 -3.59 -1.01
N ALA A 145 -11.82 -4.12 -0.33
CA ALA A 145 -12.24 -5.52 -0.28
C ALA A 145 -11.28 -6.50 0.42
N PHE A 146 -9.97 -6.34 0.30
CA PHE A 146 -9.00 -7.35 0.74
C PHE A 146 -8.08 -6.82 1.84
N GLY A 147 -7.86 -7.64 2.88
CA GLY A 147 -6.91 -7.36 3.96
C GLY A 147 -5.49 -7.84 3.65
N MET A 148 -4.56 -7.52 4.54
CA MET A 148 -3.17 -7.99 4.52
C MET A 148 -2.98 -9.13 5.52
N ALA A 149 -2.31 -10.20 5.11
CA ALA A 149 -2.07 -11.35 5.97
C ALA A 149 -1.13 -10.99 7.14
N GLY A 150 -1.56 -11.30 8.37
CA GLY A 150 -0.76 -11.08 9.58
C GLY A 150 -0.61 -9.60 10.01
N TRP A 151 -1.07 -8.64 9.20
CA TRP A 151 -1.08 -7.22 9.56
C TRP A 151 -2.49 -6.76 9.88
N VAL A 152 -2.80 -6.61 11.17
CA VAL A 152 -4.12 -6.16 11.64
C VAL A 152 -4.35 -4.71 11.19
N PRO A 153 -5.50 -4.35 10.57
CA PRO A 153 -5.77 -2.97 10.19
C PRO A 153 -5.95 -2.06 11.40
N ASP A 154 -5.52 -0.81 11.28
CA ASP A 154 -5.73 0.22 12.32
C ASP A 154 -7.18 0.69 12.37
N LYS A 155 -7.86 0.68 11.20
CA LYS A 155 -9.30 0.95 11.08
C LYS A 155 -9.91 0.08 9.99
N THR A 156 -11.19 -0.20 10.12
CA THR A 156 -12.01 -0.84 9.09
C THR A 156 -13.27 -0.04 8.85
N GLY A 157 -13.82 -0.13 7.64
CA GLY A 157 -15.09 0.46 7.26
C GLY A 157 -15.90 -0.49 6.40
N VAL A 158 -17.22 -0.43 6.52
CA VAL A 158 -18.17 -1.08 5.61
C VAL A 158 -19.04 0.00 5.01
N ILE A 159 -19.19 -0.03 3.69
CA ILE A 159 -20.02 0.89 2.93
C ILE A 159 -21.12 0.08 2.29
N ARG A 160 -22.36 0.47 2.54
CA ARG A 160 -23.49 -0.06 1.78
C ARG A 160 -23.63 0.75 0.50
N LEU A 161 -23.57 0.06 -0.64
CA LEU A 161 -23.59 0.68 -1.96
C LEU A 161 -24.99 1.11 -2.34
N SER A 162 -25.11 2.25 -3.01
CA SER A 162 -26.38 2.75 -3.56
C SER A 162 -26.92 1.84 -4.69
N LYS A 163 -26.03 1.13 -5.38
CA LYS A 163 -26.32 0.11 -6.41
C LYS A 163 -25.37 -1.05 -6.26
N SER A 164 -25.89 -2.27 -6.43
CA SER A 164 -25.04 -3.47 -6.45
C SER A 164 -23.94 -3.36 -7.50
N HIS A 165 -22.71 -3.68 -7.11
CA HIS A 165 -21.55 -3.59 -7.96
C HIS A 165 -21.05 -4.99 -8.37
N ARG A 166 -20.62 -5.12 -9.63
CA ARG A 166 -20.11 -6.39 -10.16
C ARG A 166 -18.93 -6.91 -9.31
N GLY A 167 -19.08 -8.12 -8.78
CA GLY A 167 -18.03 -8.79 -7.99
C GLY A 167 -18.05 -8.49 -6.48
N GLN A 168 -18.92 -7.57 -5.99
CA GLN A 168 -18.98 -7.19 -4.56
C GLN A 168 -20.37 -7.18 -3.94
N GLY A 169 -21.44 -7.29 -4.76
CA GLY A 169 -22.81 -7.15 -4.25
C GLY A 169 -23.13 -5.71 -3.86
N ASP A 170 -23.77 -5.53 -2.70
CA ASP A 170 -24.27 -4.26 -2.16
C ASP A 170 -23.44 -3.70 -0.98
N GLU A 171 -22.32 -4.36 -0.63
CA GLU A 171 -21.41 -3.91 0.42
C GLU A 171 -19.96 -3.91 -0.04
N SER A 172 -19.20 -2.87 0.35
CA SER A 172 -17.76 -2.78 0.18
C SER A 172 -17.08 -2.67 1.53
N ARG A 173 -15.99 -3.43 1.71
CA ARG A 173 -15.15 -3.37 2.91
C ARG A 173 -13.89 -2.57 2.64
N LEU A 174 -13.53 -1.70 3.57
CA LEU A 174 -12.32 -0.92 3.54
C LEU A 174 -11.46 -1.24 4.74
N TYR A 175 -10.16 -1.21 4.52
CA TYR A 175 -9.15 -1.44 5.54
C TYR A 175 -8.11 -0.33 5.47
N LEU A 176 -7.73 0.21 6.62
CA LEU A 176 -6.68 1.23 6.75
C LEU A 176 -5.55 0.70 7.64
N TRP A 177 -4.33 0.86 7.17
CA TRP A 177 -3.10 0.70 7.96
C TRP A 177 -2.31 2.00 7.93
N VAL A 178 -1.63 2.28 9.03
CA VAL A 178 -0.64 3.36 9.11
C VAL A 178 0.73 2.70 9.28
N VAL A 179 1.63 2.94 8.33
CA VAL A 179 2.98 2.35 8.35
C VAL A 179 3.67 2.72 9.65
N PRO A 180 4.06 1.75 10.50
CA PRO A 180 4.70 2.04 11.77
C PRO A 180 6.19 2.34 11.60
N ALA A 181 6.77 3.12 12.50
CA ALA A 181 8.21 3.23 12.63
C ALA A 181 8.83 1.88 13.01
N ASP A 182 10.05 1.60 12.56
CA ASP A 182 10.81 0.43 12.99
C ASP A 182 11.56 0.73 14.30
N VAL A 183 11.08 0.13 15.38
CA VAL A 183 11.66 0.30 16.72
C VAL A 183 12.28 -0.99 17.27
N ARG A 184 12.40 -2.04 16.46
CA ARG A 184 12.93 -3.35 16.87
C ARG A 184 14.34 -3.23 17.44
N GLY A 185 14.62 -3.98 18.51
CA GLY A 185 15.96 -4.13 19.08
C GLY A 185 16.16 -3.39 20.37
N ALA A 186 17.42 -3.07 20.65
CA ALA A 186 17.84 -2.52 21.93
C ALA A 186 17.91 -0.99 21.92
N TRP A 187 17.34 -0.40 22.94
CA TRP A 187 17.34 1.04 23.18
C TRP A 187 17.94 1.32 24.58
N ARG A 188 18.51 2.50 24.76
CA ARG A 188 19.14 2.91 26.04
C ARG A 188 18.54 4.23 26.52
N GLY A 189 18.24 4.31 27.79
CA GLY A 189 17.76 5.54 28.47
C GLY A 189 17.79 5.39 29.97
N GLU A 190 18.00 6.47 30.72
CA GLU A 190 18.07 6.49 32.19
C GLU A 190 19.02 5.45 32.79
N GLY A 191 20.17 5.20 32.13
CA GLY A 191 21.18 4.26 32.60
C GLY A 191 20.81 2.77 32.43
N ARG A 192 19.69 2.43 31.78
CA ARG A 192 19.26 1.05 31.54
C ARG A 192 19.02 0.78 30.07
N ARG A 193 18.89 -0.50 29.72
CA ARG A 193 18.55 -0.99 28.39
C ARG A 193 17.08 -1.39 28.36
N PHE A 194 16.43 -1.10 27.23
CA PHE A 194 15.09 -1.53 26.89
C PHE A 194 15.18 -2.42 25.66
N GLN A 195 14.51 -3.55 25.67
CA GLN A 195 14.40 -4.43 24.50
C GLN A 195 13.00 -4.28 23.89
N ILE A 196 12.94 -3.96 22.61
CA ILE A 196 11.67 -3.82 21.88
C ILE A 196 11.54 -4.93 20.85
N GLU A 197 10.50 -5.73 20.99
CA GLU A 197 10.00 -6.65 19.97
C GLU A 197 8.86 -5.99 19.22
N GLN A 198 8.78 -6.24 17.91
CA GLN A 198 7.77 -5.60 17.05
C GLN A 198 7.23 -6.56 16.00
N ASN A 199 5.90 -6.58 15.89
CA ASN A 199 5.16 -7.21 14.81
C ASN A 199 4.20 -6.16 14.22
N TYR A 200 4.62 -5.51 13.12
CA TYR A 200 3.97 -4.33 12.54
C TYR A 200 3.77 -3.22 13.60
N GLN A 201 2.51 -2.80 13.83
CA GLN A 201 2.19 -1.78 14.83
C GLN A 201 2.14 -2.31 16.28
N GLN A 202 2.20 -3.61 16.49
CA GLN A 202 2.22 -4.20 17.84
C GLN A 202 3.66 -4.30 18.32
N ILE A 203 3.90 -3.87 19.56
CA ILE A 203 5.22 -3.94 20.18
C ILE A 203 5.12 -4.56 21.57
N GLU A 204 6.26 -5.06 22.04
CA GLU A 204 6.48 -5.44 23.41
C GLU A 204 7.80 -4.84 23.88
N VAL A 205 7.77 -4.08 24.99
CA VAL A 205 8.93 -3.42 25.58
C VAL A 205 9.18 -4.05 26.95
N ASP A 206 10.27 -4.82 27.09
CA ASP A 206 10.60 -5.57 28.31
C ASP A 206 9.40 -6.36 28.88
N GLY A 207 8.62 -7.04 28.01
CA GLY A 207 7.43 -7.80 28.38
C GLY A 207 6.15 -6.98 28.52
N VAL A 208 6.19 -5.65 28.33
CA VAL A 208 5.00 -4.79 28.40
C VAL A 208 4.48 -4.52 26.98
N ARG A 209 3.25 -4.92 26.71
CA ARG A 209 2.60 -4.71 25.40
C ARG A 209 2.36 -3.23 25.12
N GLY A 210 2.55 -2.87 23.85
CA GLY A 210 2.38 -1.52 23.36
C GLY A 210 1.93 -1.48 21.91
N LYS A 211 1.85 -0.28 21.37
CA LYS A 211 1.40 -0.02 20.00
C LYS A 211 2.15 1.16 19.37
N LEU A 212 2.32 1.07 18.04
CA LEU A 212 2.73 2.16 17.15
C LEU A 212 1.55 2.62 16.29
N LEU A 213 1.49 3.92 16.01
CA LEU A 213 0.67 4.51 14.96
C LEU A 213 1.55 5.52 14.20
N GLY A 214 2.12 5.08 13.08
CA GLY A 214 3.18 5.83 12.42
C GLY A 214 4.40 5.98 13.34
N ASN A 215 4.71 7.20 13.69
CA ASN A 215 5.78 7.54 14.65
C ASN A 215 5.31 7.61 16.11
N ASP A 216 4.02 7.62 16.37
CA ASP A 216 3.53 7.68 17.75
C ASP A 216 3.62 6.28 18.36
N ILE A 217 4.22 6.20 19.57
CA ILE A 217 4.51 4.96 20.28
C ILE A 217 3.94 5.00 21.69
N SER A 218 3.41 3.87 22.13
CA SER A 218 2.90 3.74 23.50
C SER A 218 3.08 2.33 24.04
N TRP A 219 3.44 2.19 25.34
CA TRP A 219 3.41 0.93 26.10
C TRP A 219 3.20 1.24 27.58
N GLY A 220 2.45 0.44 28.31
CA GLY A 220 2.06 0.76 29.69
C GLY A 220 1.55 2.20 29.82
N SER A 221 2.16 2.98 30.69
CA SER A 221 1.89 4.43 30.87
C SER A 221 2.69 5.31 29.91
N PHE A 222 3.72 4.79 29.24
CA PHE A 222 4.53 5.57 28.31
C PHE A 222 3.71 6.03 27.10
N ARG A 223 3.90 7.31 26.75
CA ARG A 223 3.40 7.92 25.50
C ARG A 223 4.53 8.77 24.93
N GLY A 224 4.86 8.54 23.64
CA GLY A 224 5.98 9.24 23.01
C GLY A 224 5.96 9.17 21.50
N ARG A 225 7.08 9.61 20.91
CA ARG A 225 7.28 9.70 19.48
C ARG A 225 8.65 9.16 19.09
N VAL A 226 8.70 8.51 17.95
CA VAL A 226 9.91 7.96 17.31
C VAL A 226 10.42 8.96 16.29
N GLU A 227 11.70 9.32 16.35
CA GLU A 227 12.39 10.20 15.42
C GLU A 227 13.76 9.59 15.08
N GLY A 228 13.79 8.76 14.03
CA GLY A 228 14.99 7.99 13.68
C GLY A 228 15.43 7.07 14.83
N ASP A 229 16.66 7.27 15.32
CA ASP A 229 17.25 6.49 16.42
C ASP A 229 16.93 7.06 17.81
N ARG A 230 15.90 7.88 17.91
CA ARG A 230 15.44 8.49 19.16
C ARG A 230 13.96 8.21 19.40
N ILE A 231 13.61 7.81 20.63
CA ILE A 231 12.23 7.80 21.14
C ILE A 231 12.18 8.79 22.30
N SER A 232 11.26 9.74 22.26
CA SER A 232 11.06 10.73 23.33
C SER A 232 9.61 10.78 23.74
N GLY A 233 9.36 10.89 25.04
CA GLY A 233 8.01 10.91 25.60
C GLY A 233 8.00 11.00 27.10
N GLU A 234 6.90 10.56 27.69
CA GLU A 234 6.69 10.56 29.13
C GLU A 234 6.33 9.16 29.65
N LEU A 235 6.95 8.74 30.75
CA LEU A 235 6.65 7.52 31.51
C LEU A 235 6.26 7.94 32.92
N ASP A 236 5.05 7.63 33.36
CA ASP A 236 4.50 8.01 34.67
C ASP A 236 4.63 9.52 34.96
N GLY A 237 4.40 10.37 33.94
CA GLY A 237 4.50 11.82 34.04
C GLY A 237 5.94 12.38 34.10
N LYS A 238 6.96 11.53 33.90
CA LYS A 238 8.38 11.94 33.84
C LYS A 238 8.90 11.81 32.42
N PRO A 239 9.71 12.79 31.95
CA PRO A 239 10.34 12.69 30.64
C PRO A 239 11.21 11.43 30.55
N LEU A 240 11.08 10.68 29.46
CA LEU A 240 11.93 9.54 29.09
C LEU A 240 12.42 9.69 27.66
N VAL A 241 13.72 9.55 27.49
CA VAL A 241 14.36 9.54 26.18
C VAL A 241 15.15 8.25 26.01
N LEU A 242 14.87 7.54 24.91
CA LEU A 242 15.61 6.35 24.52
C LEU A 242 16.36 6.64 23.21
N VAL A 243 17.57 6.07 23.10
CA VAL A 243 18.41 6.12 21.89
C VAL A 243 18.92 4.73 21.54
N ARG A 244 19.13 4.46 20.26
CA ARG A 244 19.80 3.23 19.80
C ARG A 244 21.28 3.25 20.05
#